data_d2d5d941c89dbdb0e130c7322273269d
#
_entry.id   d2d5d941c89dbdb0e130c7322273269d
#
_cell.length_a   1.000
_cell.length_b   1.000
_cell.length_c   1.000
_cell.angle_alpha   90.00
_cell.angle_beta   90.00
_cell.angle_gamma   90.00
#
_symmetry.space_group_name_H-M   'P 1'
#
loop_
_entity.id
_entity.type
_entity.pdbx_description
1 polymer ?
#
loop_
_entity_poly.entity_id
_entity_poly.type
_entity_poly.pdbx_seq_one_letter_code
_entity_poly.pdbx_strand_id
1 'polypeptide(L)'
;MNVLSLFDGMSCGQIALKELNIFIDTYYASEIDRFAIAQTQLNFPNTIQIGDVRKLNVLDLQPIDLLIGGSPCTQLSFAGTRKGLCTKENIEILSLDQYIELKEQGFEFEGQSYLFWEYMRILTEIREYNPNILFLLENVEMGKKWESVFNKAIGTQGIHINSSLVSTQSRKRIYWTNINDGNIPQPKDKGLLLRDILEDEVDKHFFLPEKALKGIVLHKEKKNGFGADIRNHSDKSQTIRVGGKGVYDLVSVPSRKVIQLNKTNEFGKQPRQQNRIYDPQGISPAVLANMSCKSHAILDNFCIRRLTPIECARLQTIPEWYEWQCSDTQKYKMLGNGWTVEVIKHIFGYMIE
;
A
#
# COMPACT_ATOMS: atom_id res chain seq x y z
N MET A 1 -23.81 -3.54 11.72
CA MET A 1 -23.19 -4.70 11.06
C MET A 1 -22.00 -5.20 11.87
N ASN A 2 -21.73 -6.51 11.86
CA ASN A 2 -20.55 -7.12 12.45
C ASN A 2 -19.46 -7.30 11.38
N VAL A 3 -18.27 -6.80 11.65
CA VAL A 3 -17.15 -6.80 10.72
C VAL A 3 -16.05 -7.71 11.24
N LEU A 4 -15.47 -8.53 10.36
CA LEU A 4 -14.28 -9.30 10.62
C LEU A 4 -13.16 -8.81 9.69
N SER A 5 -12.10 -8.25 10.28
CA SER A 5 -10.91 -7.80 9.56
C SER A 5 -9.74 -8.74 9.81
N LEU A 6 -9.22 -9.34 8.74
CA LEU A 6 -8.05 -10.22 8.78
C LEU A 6 -6.81 -9.45 8.33
N PHE A 7 -5.71 -9.62 9.06
CA PHE A 7 -4.47 -8.86 8.83
C PHE A 7 -4.69 -7.35 8.97
N ASP A 8 -5.43 -6.97 10.01
CA ASP A 8 -6.05 -5.66 10.19
C ASP A 8 -5.05 -4.48 10.17
N GLY A 9 -3.82 -4.71 10.59
CA GLY A 9 -2.80 -3.67 10.66
C GLY A 9 -3.23 -2.53 11.58
N MET A 10 -3.23 -1.31 11.07
CA MET A 10 -3.67 -0.10 11.77
C MET A 10 -5.16 0.21 11.56
N SER A 11 -5.93 -0.77 11.13
CA SER A 11 -7.40 -0.70 10.98
C SER A 11 -7.89 0.29 9.91
N CYS A 12 -7.24 0.31 8.74
CA CYS A 12 -7.66 1.18 7.63
C CYS A 12 -9.10 0.91 7.16
N GLY A 13 -9.58 -0.33 7.26
CA GLY A 13 -10.96 -0.69 6.96
C GLY A 13 -11.94 -0.02 7.91
N GLN A 14 -11.65 -0.01 9.21
CA GLN A 14 -12.48 0.65 10.22
C GLN A 14 -12.47 2.18 10.08
N ILE A 15 -11.32 2.76 9.69
CA ILE A 15 -11.24 4.19 9.34
C ILE A 15 -12.20 4.50 8.19
N ALA A 16 -12.17 3.69 7.11
CA ALA A 16 -13.03 3.91 5.94
C ALA A 16 -14.53 3.81 6.29
N LEU A 17 -14.92 2.81 7.09
CA LEU A 17 -16.31 2.64 7.55
C LEU A 17 -16.76 3.83 8.41
N LYS A 18 -15.92 4.31 9.33
CA LYS A 18 -16.19 5.50 10.14
C LYS A 18 -16.38 6.76 9.30
N GLU A 19 -15.49 6.98 8.32
CA GLU A 19 -15.57 8.13 7.41
C GLU A 19 -16.83 8.13 6.52
N LEU A 20 -17.41 6.96 6.28
CA LEU A 20 -18.68 6.79 5.57
C LEU A 20 -19.90 6.82 6.50
N ASN A 21 -19.71 6.99 7.83
CA ASN A 21 -20.74 6.90 8.83
C ASN A 21 -21.51 5.56 8.81
N ILE A 22 -20.86 4.47 8.41
CA ILE A 22 -21.43 3.13 8.45
C ILE A 22 -21.40 2.64 9.89
N PHE A 23 -22.58 2.31 10.44
CA PHE A 23 -22.70 1.85 11.81
C PHE A 23 -22.17 0.42 11.97
N ILE A 24 -21.24 0.24 12.92
CA ILE A 24 -20.62 -1.04 13.26
C ILE A 24 -21.09 -1.44 14.65
N ASP A 25 -21.71 -2.61 14.76
CA ASP A 25 -22.08 -3.19 16.06
C ASP A 25 -20.87 -3.80 16.73
N THR A 26 -20.13 -4.65 16.01
CA THR A 26 -18.93 -5.31 16.50
C THR A 26 -17.86 -5.32 15.41
N TYR A 27 -16.61 -4.97 15.78
CA TYR A 27 -15.46 -5.09 14.89
C TYR A 27 -14.44 -6.05 15.51
N TYR A 28 -14.23 -7.17 14.83
CA TYR A 28 -13.21 -8.15 15.15
C TYR A 28 -11.99 -7.92 14.29
N ALA A 29 -10.79 -7.85 14.91
CA ALA A 29 -9.52 -7.66 14.23
C ALA A 29 -8.58 -8.85 14.50
N SER A 30 -8.18 -9.54 13.43
CA SER A 30 -7.11 -10.53 13.48
C SER A 30 -5.79 -9.87 13.10
N GLU A 31 -4.96 -9.58 14.09
CA GLU A 31 -3.64 -8.97 13.96
C GLU A 31 -2.69 -9.58 15.03
N ILE A 32 -1.40 -9.64 14.74
CA ILE A 32 -0.36 -10.18 15.63
C ILE A 32 0.75 -9.16 15.97
N ASP A 33 0.85 -8.07 15.19
CA ASP A 33 1.82 -7.01 15.46
C ASP A 33 1.33 -6.15 16.63
N ARG A 34 2.00 -6.26 17.77
CA ARG A 34 1.65 -5.52 19.00
C ARG A 34 1.55 -4.00 18.82
N PHE A 35 2.33 -3.43 17.89
CA PHE A 35 2.30 -1.99 17.63
C PHE A 35 1.05 -1.60 16.81
N ALA A 36 0.67 -2.43 15.85
CA ALA A 36 -0.55 -2.24 15.08
C ALA A 36 -1.78 -2.40 15.99
N ILE A 37 -1.81 -3.44 16.82
CA ILE A 37 -2.86 -3.66 17.83
C ILE A 37 -2.99 -2.45 18.76
N ALA A 38 -1.88 -1.97 19.35
CA ALA A 38 -1.91 -0.82 20.24
C ALA A 38 -2.39 0.45 19.52
N GLN A 39 -2.02 0.62 18.25
CA GLN A 39 -2.44 1.74 17.44
C GLN A 39 -3.93 1.70 17.11
N THR A 40 -4.47 0.51 16.81
CA THR A 40 -5.90 0.29 16.62
C THR A 40 -6.68 0.57 17.91
N GLN A 41 -6.24 0.03 19.06
CA GLN A 41 -6.91 0.24 20.35
C GLN A 41 -6.93 1.72 20.79
N LEU A 42 -5.93 2.51 20.43
CA LEU A 42 -5.92 3.95 20.68
C LEU A 42 -7.08 4.66 19.97
N ASN A 43 -7.29 4.35 18.70
CA ASN A 43 -8.27 5.03 17.85
C ASN A 43 -9.67 4.40 17.89
N PHE A 44 -9.73 3.10 18.20
CA PHE A 44 -10.93 2.27 18.23
C PHE A 44 -10.90 1.33 19.44
N PRO A 45 -11.13 1.84 20.65
CA PRO A 45 -10.99 1.09 21.89
C PRO A 45 -11.95 -0.11 22.00
N ASN A 46 -13.05 -0.09 21.25
CA ASN A 46 -14.05 -1.16 21.23
C ASN A 46 -13.73 -2.30 20.26
N THR A 47 -12.63 -2.22 19.51
CA THR A 47 -12.19 -3.30 18.61
C THR A 47 -11.82 -4.54 19.41
N ILE A 48 -12.39 -5.68 19.05
CA ILE A 48 -12.10 -6.98 19.67
C ILE A 48 -10.94 -7.62 18.92
N GLN A 49 -9.77 -7.70 19.58
CA GLN A 49 -8.60 -8.37 19.03
C GLN A 49 -8.72 -9.88 19.20
N ILE A 50 -8.68 -10.61 18.10
CA ILE A 50 -8.83 -12.07 18.07
C ILE A 50 -7.52 -12.81 17.71
N GLY A 51 -6.41 -12.06 17.50
CA GLY A 51 -5.06 -12.59 17.35
C GLY A 51 -4.78 -13.25 16.01
N ASP A 52 -4.16 -14.43 16.06
CA ASP A 52 -3.63 -15.12 14.87
C ASP A 52 -4.74 -15.76 14.02
N VAL A 53 -4.84 -15.36 12.76
CA VAL A 53 -5.80 -15.85 11.78
C VAL A 53 -5.82 -17.38 11.64
N ARG A 54 -4.69 -18.04 11.85
CA ARG A 54 -4.56 -19.50 11.76
C ARG A 54 -5.28 -20.26 12.88
N LYS A 55 -5.59 -19.56 13.98
CA LYS A 55 -6.27 -20.09 15.18
C LYS A 55 -7.73 -19.64 15.26
N LEU A 56 -8.17 -18.81 14.34
CA LEU A 56 -9.52 -18.28 14.33
C LEU A 56 -10.52 -19.38 14.02
N ASN A 57 -11.54 -19.50 14.88
CA ASN A 57 -12.74 -20.28 14.66
C ASN A 57 -13.92 -19.32 14.50
N VAL A 58 -14.56 -19.31 13.36
CA VAL A 58 -15.68 -18.38 13.07
C VAL A 58 -16.91 -18.61 13.94
N LEU A 59 -17.06 -19.82 14.48
CA LEU A 59 -18.18 -20.18 15.36
C LEU A 59 -18.07 -19.51 16.75
N ASP A 60 -16.91 -19.00 17.13
CA ASP A 60 -16.70 -18.26 18.38
C ASP A 60 -17.09 -16.78 18.24
N LEU A 61 -17.45 -16.34 17.03
CA LEU A 61 -17.82 -14.96 16.72
C LEU A 61 -19.32 -14.81 16.56
N GLN A 62 -19.80 -13.57 16.70
CA GLN A 62 -21.16 -13.25 16.24
C GLN A 62 -21.24 -13.40 14.70
N PRO A 63 -22.48 -13.62 14.16
CA PRO A 63 -22.63 -13.67 12.71
C PRO A 63 -21.99 -12.46 12.02
N ILE A 64 -21.14 -12.72 11.03
CA ILE A 64 -20.36 -11.69 10.33
C ILE A 64 -21.12 -11.23 9.08
N ASP A 65 -21.23 -9.91 8.90
CA ASP A 65 -21.88 -9.26 7.76
C ASP A 65 -20.87 -8.82 6.69
N LEU A 66 -19.65 -8.46 7.13
CA LEU A 66 -18.58 -8.00 6.24
C LEU A 66 -17.24 -8.62 6.65
N LEU A 67 -16.60 -9.34 5.72
CA LEU A 67 -15.24 -9.85 5.84
C LEU A 67 -14.28 -8.99 5.02
N ILE A 68 -13.28 -8.40 5.67
CA ILE A 68 -12.24 -7.62 4.97
C ILE A 68 -10.85 -8.16 5.29
N GLY A 69 -9.88 -7.95 4.39
CA GLY A 69 -8.50 -8.35 4.65
C GLY A 69 -7.52 -7.99 3.54
N GLY A 70 -6.25 -7.90 3.92
CA GLY A 70 -5.12 -7.74 3.00
C GLY A 70 -4.06 -8.79 3.30
N SER A 71 -4.12 -9.95 2.65
CA SER A 71 -3.21 -11.05 2.97
C SER A 71 -1.75 -10.70 2.63
N PRO A 72 -0.77 -11.19 3.40
CA PRO A 72 0.65 -10.90 3.14
C PRO A 72 1.07 -11.27 1.72
N CYS A 73 1.89 -10.40 1.09
CA CYS A 73 2.19 -10.45 -0.34
C CYS A 73 3.66 -10.67 -0.69
N THR A 74 4.54 -10.97 0.29
CA THR A 74 6.01 -10.98 0.10
C THR A 74 6.49 -11.95 -0.98
N GLN A 75 5.81 -13.07 -1.19
CA GLN A 75 6.12 -14.08 -2.21
C GLN A 75 5.39 -13.83 -3.56
N LEU A 76 4.39 -12.95 -3.60
CA LEU A 76 3.59 -12.65 -4.79
C LEU A 76 4.05 -11.38 -5.52
N SER A 77 4.51 -10.40 -4.76
CA SER A 77 4.94 -9.09 -5.26
C SER A 77 6.08 -9.19 -6.28
N PHE A 78 6.05 -8.35 -7.32
CA PHE A 78 7.17 -8.18 -8.27
C PHE A 78 8.47 -7.72 -7.60
N ALA A 79 8.39 -7.09 -6.44
CA ALA A 79 9.55 -6.69 -5.63
C ALA A 79 10.02 -7.77 -4.65
N GLY A 80 9.24 -8.83 -4.46
CA GLY A 80 9.51 -9.94 -3.54
C GLY A 80 10.24 -11.12 -4.19
N THR A 81 10.18 -12.27 -3.54
CA THR A 81 10.87 -13.50 -4.00
C THR A 81 10.22 -14.14 -5.21
N ARG A 82 8.95 -13.81 -5.50
CA ARG A 82 8.12 -14.37 -6.57
C ARG A 82 7.92 -15.89 -6.50
N LYS A 83 8.12 -16.50 -5.34
CA LYS A 83 7.92 -17.94 -5.12
C LYS A 83 6.43 -18.34 -5.18
N GLY A 84 5.52 -17.37 -5.00
CA GLY A 84 4.08 -17.63 -4.99
C GLY A 84 3.58 -18.25 -3.69
N LEU A 85 2.52 -19.05 -3.80
CA LEU A 85 1.92 -19.78 -2.69
C LEU A 85 2.45 -21.22 -2.73
N CYS A 86 3.38 -21.56 -1.83
CA CYS A 86 3.99 -22.89 -1.82
C CYS A 86 4.40 -23.34 -0.42
N THR A 87 4.65 -24.66 -0.28
CA THR A 87 5.31 -25.23 0.89
C THR A 87 6.82 -24.91 0.87
N LYS A 88 7.54 -25.19 1.97
CA LYS A 88 9.00 -25.09 2.00
C LYS A 88 9.68 -26.05 1.02
N GLU A 89 9.03 -27.15 0.68
CA GLU A 89 9.45 -28.14 -0.32
C GLU A 89 9.14 -27.70 -1.76
N ASN A 90 8.62 -26.46 -1.96
CA ASN A 90 8.23 -25.86 -3.22
C ASN A 90 7.02 -26.55 -3.92
N ILE A 91 6.13 -27.18 -3.17
CA ILE A 91 4.84 -27.63 -3.70
C ILE A 91 3.94 -26.41 -3.83
N GLU A 92 3.51 -26.08 -5.05
CA GLU A 92 2.58 -24.96 -5.29
C GLU A 92 1.18 -25.29 -4.78
N ILE A 93 0.54 -24.32 -4.15
CA ILE A 93 -0.80 -24.47 -3.56
C ILE A 93 -1.79 -23.68 -4.45
N LEU A 94 -2.67 -24.40 -5.12
CA LEU A 94 -3.56 -23.84 -6.15
C LEU A 94 -5.04 -23.89 -5.77
N SER A 95 -5.40 -24.53 -4.65
CA SER A 95 -6.77 -24.60 -4.12
C SER A 95 -6.81 -24.63 -2.59
N LEU A 96 -7.97 -24.30 -2.02
CA LEU A 96 -8.20 -24.35 -0.57
C LEU A 96 -8.10 -25.79 -0.06
N ASP A 97 -8.70 -26.75 -0.77
CA ASP A 97 -8.67 -28.17 -0.37
C ASP A 97 -7.23 -28.69 -0.29
N GLN A 98 -6.41 -28.37 -1.30
CA GLN A 98 -4.99 -28.71 -1.29
C GLN A 98 -4.24 -28.06 -0.11
N TYR A 99 -4.57 -26.82 0.23
CA TYR A 99 -3.97 -26.15 1.41
C TYR A 99 -4.33 -26.88 2.70
N ILE A 100 -5.61 -27.22 2.87
CA ILE A 100 -6.10 -27.92 4.08
C ILE A 100 -5.42 -29.29 4.19
N GLU A 101 -5.40 -30.06 3.11
CA GLU A 101 -4.75 -31.38 3.07
C GLU A 101 -3.26 -31.31 3.45
N LEU A 102 -2.51 -30.39 2.84
CA LEU A 102 -1.09 -30.21 3.15
C LEU A 102 -0.87 -29.76 4.60
N LYS A 103 -1.76 -28.91 5.14
CA LYS A 103 -1.72 -28.46 6.53
C LYS A 103 -1.97 -29.62 7.50
N GLU A 104 -2.93 -30.50 7.22
CA GLU A 104 -3.23 -31.69 8.02
C GLU A 104 -2.10 -32.72 7.97
N GLN A 105 -1.42 -32.85 6.84
CA GLN A 105 -0.23 -33.68 6.67
C GLN A 105 1.02 -33.11 7.37
N GLY A 106 0.95 -31.89 7.94
CA GLY A 106 2.03 -31.27 8.68
C GLY A 106 3.08 -30.58 7.81
N PHE A 107 2.79 -30.27 6.54
CA PHE A 107 3.72 -29.50 5.70
C PHE A 107 3.93 -28.08 6.26
N GLU A 108 5.15 -27.59 6.14
CA GLU A 108 5.47 -26.20 6.45
C GLU A 108 5.38 -25.32 5.18
N PHE A 109 4.87 -24.10 5.36
CA PHE A 109 4.63 -23.18 4.25
C PHE A 109 5.75 -22.15 4.11
N GLU A 110 6.06 -21.75 2.88
CA GLU A 110 7.09 -20.76 2.58
C GLU A 110 6.57 -19.33 2.80
N GLY A 111 7.25 -18.59 3.66
CA GLY A 111 6.93 -17.19 3.96
C GLY A 111 5.53 -16.99 4.57
N GLN A 112 4.79 -16.00 4.11
CA GLN A 112 3.48 -15.65 4.67
C GLN A 112 2.36 -15.53 3.61
N SER A 113 2.67 -15.53 2.32
CA SER A 113 1.64 -15.32 1.28
C SER A 113 0.62 -16.46 1.22
N TYR A 114 0.95 -17.66 1.70
CA TYR A 114 0.01 -18.77 1.85
C TYR A 114 -1.18 -18.44 2.77
N LEU A 115 -1.07 -17.43 3.63
CA LEU A 115 -2.15 -16.98 4.52
C LEU A 115 -3.38 -16.44 3.74
N PHE A 116 -3.25 -16.23 2.43
CA PHE A 116 -4.40 -16.10 1.54
C PHE A 116 -5.39 -17.26 1.70
N TRP A 117 -4.91 -18.49 1.87
CA TRP A 117 -5.77 -19.66 2.05
C TRP A 117 -6.48 -19.67 3.41
N GLU A 118 -5.91 -19.04 4.44
CA GLU A 118 -6.63 -18.81 5.71
C GLU A 118 -7.78 -17.82 5.52
N TYR A 119 -7.59 -16.76 4.72
CA TYR A 119 -8.70 -15.88 4.35
C TYR A 119 -9.80 -16.67 3.61
N MET A 120 -9.43 -17.53 2.67
CA MET A 120 -10.38 -18.36 1.92
C MET A 120 -11.10 -19.37 2.80
N ARG A 121 -10.41 -20.00 3.76
CA ARG A 121 -11.01 -20.90 4.75
C ARG A 121 -12.11 -20.17 5.52
N ILE A 122 -11.77 -19.02 6.08
CA ILE A 122 -12.70 -18.21 6.89
C ILE A 122 -13.88 -17.74 6.04
N LEU A 123 -13.64 -17.25 4.83
CA LEU A 123 -14.72 -16.84 3.91
C LEU A 123 -15.67 -18.01 3.59
N THR A 124 -15.12 -19.21 3.39
CA THR A 124 -15.89 -20.42 3.10
C THR A 124 -16.74 -20.83 4.32
N GLU A 125 -16.14 -20.87 5.50
CA GLU A 125 -16.83 -21.17 6.76
C GLU A 125 -17.97 -20.16 7.05
N ILE A 126 -17.74 -18.86 6.81
CA ILE A 126 -18.79 -17.86 6.99
C ILE A 126 -19.94 -18.07 6.00
N ARG A 127 -19.63 -18.41 4.75
CA ARG A 127 -20.66 -18.66 3.71
C ARG A 127 -21.60 -19.81 4.05
N GLU A 128 -21.23 -20.73 4.92
CA GLU A 128 -22.11 -21.82 5.38
C GLU A 128 -23.33 -21.32 6.13
N TYR A 129 -23.19 -20.24 6.93
CA TYR A 129 -24.31 -19.65 7.69
C TYR A 129 -24.76 -18.28 7.15
N ASN A 130 -23.92 -17.56 6.43
CA ASN A 130 -24.25 -16.31 5.73
C ASN A 130 -23.79 -16.36 4.27
N PRO A 131 -24.59 -16.96 3.37
CA PRO A 131 -24.23 -17.03 1.93
C PRO A 131 -24.08 -15.66 1.27
N ASN A 132 -24.69 -14.61 1.83
CA ASN A 132 -24.69 -13.25 1.32
C ASN A 132 -23.66 -12.36 1.99
N ILE A 133 -22.67 -12.93 2.70
CA ILE A 133 -21.56 -12.19 3.31
C ILE A 133 -20.94 -11.22 2.31
N LEU A 134 -20.83 -9.95 2.68
CA LEU A 134 -20.04 -9.00 1.92
C LEU A 134 -18.55 -9.22 2.21
N PHE A 135 -17.72 -9.11 1.21
CA PHE A 135 -16.29 -9.26 1.42
C PHE A 135 -15.45 -8.29 0.59
N LEU A 136 -14.26 -7.99 1.10
CA LEU A 136 -13.20 -7.28 0.40
C LEU A 136 -11.85 -7.92 0.72
N LEU A 137 -11.14 -8.38 -0.30
CA LEU A 137 -9.74 -8.78 -0.21
C LEU A 137 -8.89 -7.82 -1.04
N GLU A 138 -7.81 -7.32 -0.46
CA GLU A 138 -6.79 -6.52 -1.15
C GLU A 138 -5.49 -7.29 -1.29
N ASN A 139 -4.79 -7.10 -2.42
CA ASN A 139 -3.41 -7.56 -2.57
C ASN A 139 -2.65 -6.69 -3.59
N VAL A 140 -1.34 -6.91 -3.68
CA VAL A 140 -0.48 -6.25 -4.67
C VAL A 140 -0.73 -6.73 -6.08
N GLU A 141 -0.32 -5.95 -7.09
CA GLU A 141 -0.18 -6.48 -8.46
C GLU A 141 0.78 -7.67 -8.46
N MET A 142 0.34 -8.77 -9.03
CA MET A 142 1.06 -10.04 -9.08
C MET A 142 1.11 -10.61 -10.50
N GLY A 143 1.86 -11.70 -10.71
CA GLY A 143 1.90 -12.40 -11.99
C GLY A 143 0.55 -13.01 -12.35
N LYS A 144 0.17 -13.02 -13.63
CA LYS A 144 -1.12 -13.52 -14.15
C LYS A 144 -1.50 -14.92 -13.64
N LYS A 145 -0.52 -15.79 -13.42
CA LYS A 145 -0.74 -17.11 -12.84
C LYS A 145 -1.41 -17.02 -11.47
N TRP A 146 -0.81 -16.22 -10.57
CA TRP A 146 -1.31 -16.10 -9.20
C TRP A 146 -2.61 -15.31 -9.13
N GLU A 147 -2.76 -14.28 -9.92
CA GLU A 147 -4.02 -13.55 -10.06
C GLU A 147 -5.16 -14.49 -10.52
N SER A 148 -4.88 -15.40 -11.48
CA SER A 148 -5.84 -16.41 -11.90
C SER A 148 -6.21 -17.40 -10.78
N VAL A 149 -5.25 -17.77 -9.91
CA VAL A 149 -5.50 -18.60 -8.73
C VAL A 149 -6.43 -17.89 -7.75
N PHE A 150 -6.17 -16.61 -7.47
CA PHE A 150 -7.02 -15.77 -6.61
C PHE A 150 -8.44 -15.65 -7.21
N ASN A 151 -8.55 -15.27 -8.47
CA ASN A 151 -9.83 -15.14 -9.17
C ASN A 151 -10.67 -16.42 -9.08
N LYS A 152 -10.04 -17.57 -9.30
CA LYS A 152 -10.70 -18.88 -9.24
C LYS A 152 -11.13 -19.23 -7.81
N ALA A 153 -10.25 -19.02 -6.83
CA ALA A 153 -10.53 -19.36 -5.43
C ALA A 153 -11.65 -18.50 -4.84
N ILE A 154 -11.63 -17.19 -5.10
CA ILE A 154 -12.60 -16.24 -4.58
C ILE A 154 -13.94 -16.31 -5.33
N GLY A 155 -13.89 -16.66 -6.62
CA GLY A 155 -15.05 -16.72 -7.51
C GLY A 155 -15.42 -15.39 -8.18
N THR A 156 -14.50 -14.39 -8.16
CA THR A 156 -14.69 -13.10 -8.84
C THR A 156 -13.38 -12.59 -9.45
N GLN A 157 -13.48 -11.68 -10.41
CA GLN A 157 -12.31 -11.06 -11.03
C GLN A 157 -11.74 -9.95 -10.17
N GLY A 158 -10.41 -9.84 -10.12
CA GLY A 158 -9.74 -8.77 -9.43
C GLY A 158 -9.92 -7.41 -10.13
N ILE A 159 -10.20 -6.38 -9.36
CA ILE A 159 -10.37 -5.00 -9.81
C ILE A 159 -9.07 -4.25 -9.55
N HIS A 160 -8.41 -3.78 -10.60
CA HIS A 160 -7.16 -3.05 -10.49
C HIS A 160 -7.44 -1.55 -10.26
N ILE A 161 -7.06 -1.03 -9.09
CA ILE A 161 -7.18 0.39 -8.77
C ILE A 161 -5.81 0.97 -8.43
N ASN A 162 -5.47 2.11 -9.02
CA ASN A 162 -4.30 2.89 -8.62
C ASN A 162 -4.74 4.02 -7.68
N SER A 163 -4.18 4.06 -6.49
CA SER A 163 -4.44 5.10 -5.50
C SER A 163 -4.15 6.52 -6.01
N SER A 164 -3.36 6.67 -7.10
CA SER A 164 -3.10 7.98 -7.71
C SER A 164 -4.35 8.71 -8.21
N LEU A 165 -5.47 8.03 -8.34
CA LEU A 165 -6.74 8.66 -8.67
C LEU A 165 -7.32 9.47 -7.49
N VAL A 166 -7.06 9.05 -6.25
CA VAL A 166 -7.64 9.64 -5.03
C VAL A 166 -6.60 10.14 -4.03
N SER A 167 -5.32 9.94 -4.32
CA SER A 167 -4.18 10.31 -3.49
C SER A 167 -3.03 10.83 -4.36
N THR A 168 -1.99 11.37 -3.75
CA THR A 168 -0.77 11.79 -4.43
C THR A 168 0.24 10.66 -4.64
N GLN A 169 -0.15 9.40 -4.36
CA GLN A 169 0.73 8.23 -4.43
C GLN A 169 0.33 7.29 -5.57
N SER A 170 1.30 6.82 -6.34
CA SER A 170 1.11 5.73 -7.29
C SER A 170 1.23 4.39 -6.55
N ARG A 171 0.08 3.82 -6.17
CA ARG A 171 -0.03 2.55 -5.46
C ARG A 171 -1.08 1.68 -6.15
N LYS A 172 -0.64 0.81 -7.02
CA LYS A 172 -1.51 -0.12 -7.74
C LYS A 172 -1.79 -1.34 -6.88
N ARG A 173 -3.06 -1.69 -6.76
CA ARG A 173 -3.55 -2.84 -5.99
C ARG A 173 -4.66 -3.54 -6.75
N ILE A 174 -4.88 -4.80 -6.39
CA ILE A 174 -5.99 -5.62 -6.86
C ILE A 174 -6.95 -5.81 -5.69
N TYR A 175 -8.22 -5.63 -5.97
CA TYR A 175 -9.31 -5.77 -5.01
C TYR A 175 -10.29 -6.82 -5.51
N TRP A 176 -10.65 -7.78 -4.67
CA TRP A 176 -11.69 -8.77 -4.94
C TRP A 176 -12.83 -8.52 -3.96
N THR A 177 -14.04 -8.37 -4.48
CA THR A 177 -15.22 -8.06 -3.68
C THR A 177 -16.48 -8.54 -4.39
N ASN A 178 -17.56 -8.76 -3.63
CA ASN A 178 -18.92 -8.93 -4.14
C ASN A 178 -19.80 -7.69 -3.87
N ILE A 179 -19.26 -6.63 -3.28
CA ILE A 179 -19.96 -5.35 -3.15
C ILE A 179 -20.32 -4.87 -4.56
N ASN A 180 -21.58 -4.45 -4.74
CA ASN A 180 -22.13 -4.07 -6.05
C ASN A 180 -21.91 -5.16 -7.13
N ASP A 181 -22.11 -6.41 -6.77
CA ASP A 181 -21.88 -7.58 -7.64
C ASP A 181 -20.46 -7.62 -8.26
N GLY A 182 -19.47 -7.04 -7.57
CA GLY A 182 -18.10 -6.91 -8.05
C GLY A 182 -17.89 -5.83 -9.12
N ASN A 183 -18.88 -5.01 -9.40
CA ASN A 183 -18.83 -3.95 -10.41
C ASN A 183 -18.43 -2.60 -9.80
N ILE A 184 -17.19 -2.48 -9.37
CA ILE A 184 -16.67 -1.22 -8.81
C ILE A 184 -16.00 -0.41 -9.94
N PRO A 185 -16.55 0.74 -10.34
CA PRO A 185 -15.91 1.60 -11.32
C PRO A 185 -14.64 2.23 -10.78
N GLN A 186 -13.77 2.71 -11.67
CA GLN A 186 -12.58 3.45 -11.25
C GLN A 186 -12.98 4.74 -10.50
N PRO A 187 -12.30 5.07 -9.38
CA PRO A 187 -12.54 6.32 -8.68
C PRO A 187 -12.30 7.53 -9.62
N LYS A 188 -13.08 8.59 -9.41
CA LYS A 188 -12.83 9.85 -10.11
C LYS A 188 -11.47 10.40 -9.72
N ASP A 189 -10.72 10.82 -10.72
CA ASP A 189 -9.43 11.41 -10.53
C ASP A 189 -9.51 12.80 -9.88
N LYS A 190 -8.89 12.94 -8.67
CA LYS A 190 -8.87 14.18 -7.86
C LYS A 190 -7.78 15.17 -8.27
N GLY A 191 -6.85 14.81 -9.15
CA GLY A 191 -5.79 15.71 -9.61
C GLY A 191 -4.68 16.02 -8.62
N LEU A 192 -4.58 15.29 -7.51
CA LEU A 192 -3.66 15.57 -6.42
C LEU A 192 -2.19 15.29 -6.80
N LEU A 193 -1.29 16.16 -6.38
CA LEU A 193 0.16 16.08 -6.60
C LEU A 193 0.91 16.02 -5.27
N LEU A 194 2.16 15.57 -5.29
CA LEU A 194 2.97 15.42 -4.09
C LEU A 194 3.04 16.69 -3.24
N ARG A 195 3.13 17.88 -3.87
CA ARG A 195 3.13 19.17 -3.19
C ARG A 195 1.90 19.41 -2.30
N ASP A 196 0.77 18.80 -2.63
CA ASP A 196 -0.51 19.04 -1.95
C ASP A 196 -0.57 18.36 -0.56
N ILE A 197 0.43 17.53 -0.23
CA ILE A 197 0.51 16.82 1.05
C ILE A 197 1.74 17.23 1.89
N LEU A 198 2.64 18.07 1.35
CA LEU A 198 3.86 18.45 2.04
C LEU A 198 3.55 19.37 3.21
N GLU A 199 4.34 19.22 4.28
CA GLU A 199 4.32 20.12 5.44
C GLU A 199 5.16 21.36 5.15
N ASP A 200 4.69 22.53 5.59
CA ASP A 200 5.39 23.82 5.43
C ASP A 200 6.65 23.89 6.29
N GLU A 201 6.59 23.36 7.51
CA GLU A 201 7.71 23.32 8.45
C GLU A 201 8.04 21.86 8.79
N VAL A 202 9.28 21.45 8.53
CA VAL A 202 9.76 20.09 8.74
C VAL A 202 11.03 20.09 9.57
N ASP A 203 11.10 19.22 10.59
CA ASP A 203 12.26 19.08 11.46
C ASP A 203 13.52 18.72 10.65
N LYS A 204 14.65 19.32 11.08
CA LYS A 204 15.96 19.16 10.41
C LYS A 204 16.43 17.71 10.27
N HIS A 205 16.00 16.80 11.14
CA HIS A 205 16.42 15.39 11.07
C HIS A 205 15.87 14.64 9.86
N PHE A 206 14.82 15.15 9.20
CA PHE A 206 14.31 14.61 7.96
C PHE A 206 15.19 14.99 6.75
N PHE A 207 15.97 16.06 6.85
CA PHE A 207 16.87 16.50 5.78
C PHE A 207 18.08 15.57 5.65
N LEU A 208 18.49 15.30 4.41
CA LEU A 208 19.66 14.46 4.18
C LEU A 208 20.93 15.20 4.54
N PRO A 209 21.84 14.61 5.32
CA PRO A 209 23.10 15.26 5.66
C PRO A 209 23.97 15.45 4.40
N GLU A 210 24.82 16.49 4.42
CA GLU A 210 25.67 16.88 3.29
C GLU A 210 26.51 15.72 2.72
N LYS A 211 26.97 14.81 3.59
CA LYS A 211 27.69 13.60 3.19
C LYS A 211 26.83 12.66 2.34
N ALA A 212 25.55 12.54 2.63
CA ALA A 212 24.60 11.74 1.84
C ALA A 212 24.26 12.46 0.53
N LEU A 213 24.14 13.81 0.55
CA LEU A 213 23.95 14.63 -0.63
C LEU A 213 25.15 14.56 -1.57
N LYS A 214 26.38 14.58 -1.05
CA LYS A 214 27.60 14.39 -1.88
C LYS A 214 27.57 13.07 -2.64
N GLY A 215 27.11 11.99 -2.03
CA GLY A 215 26.91 10.71 -2.70
C GLY A 215 25.84 10.74 -3.80
N ILE A 216 24.84 11.62 -3.67
CA ILE A 216 23.75 11.77 -4.65
C ILE A 216 24.12 12.77 -5.75
N VAL A 217 24.84 13.85 -5.41
CA VAL A 217 25.22 14.97 -6.31
C VAL A 217 26.53 14.68 -7.07
N LEU A 218 27.51 13.98 -6.48
CA LEU A 218 28.75 13.56 -7.18
C LEU A 218 28.50 12.71 -8.44
N HIS A 219 27.29 12.17 -8.57
CA HIS A 219 26.83 11.51 -9.79
C HIS A 219 26.43 12.47 -10.91
N LYS A 220 26.21 13.77 -10.60
CA LYS A 220 25.90 14.81 -11.58
C LYS A 220 27.15 15.25 -12.38
N GLU A 221 28.32 15.15 -11.80
CA GLU A 221 29.55 15.72 -12.34
C GLU A 221 30.47 14.74 -13.09
N LYS A 222 30.35 13.44 -12.90
CA LYS A 222 31.16 12.43 -13.59
C LYS A 222 30.51 11.90 -14.86
N LYS A 223 30.71 12.68 -15.95
CA LYS A 223 30.77 12.26 -17.35
C LYS A 223 29.90 11.08 -17.80
N ASN A 224 28.79 11.40 -18.42
CA ASN A 224 28.36 11.00 -19.77
C ASN A 224 26.92 11.51 -20.00
N GLY A 225 26.80 12.81 -20.27
CA GLY A 225 25.73 13.34 -21.12
C GLY A 225 24.27 13.32 -20.65
N PHE A 226 23.97 12.90 -19.45
CA PHE A 226 22.59 12.87 -18.90
C PHE A 226 22.51 13.49 -17.50
N GLY A 227 22.90 14.75 -17.40
CA GLY A 227 22.64 15.57 -16.22
C GLY A 227 21.20 16.06 -16.26
N ALA A 228 20.33 15.65 -15.33
CA ALA A 228 19.08 16.34 -15.11
C ALA A 228 19.41 17.71 -14.48
N ASP A 229 19.13 18.81 -15.18
CA ASP A 229 19.16 20.14 -14.63
C ASP A 229 18.01 20.24 -13.61
N ILE A 230 18.37 20.32 -12.33
CA ILE A 230 17.43 20.59 -11.26
C ILE A 230 17.15 22.10 -11.32
N ARG A 231 15.99 22.48 -11.83
CA ARG A 231 15.56 23.89 -11.89
C ARG A 231 14.51 24.16 -10.84
N ASN A 232 14.52 25.42 -10.36
CA ASN A 232 13.52 25.94 -9.45
C ASN A 232 12.18 26.10 -10.22
N HIS A 233 11.06 25.85 -9.57
CA HIS A 233 9.71 26.07 -10.13
C HIS A 233 9.41 27.52 -10.54
N SER A 234 10.29 28.46 -10.19
CA SER A 234 10.22 29.87 -10.58
C SER A 234 11.08 30.22 -11.82
N ASP A 235 11.88 29.29 -12.37
CA ASP A 235 12.75 29.55 -13.49
C ASP A 235 12.02 29.45 -14.83
N LYS A 236 12.28 30.42 -15.73
CA LYS A 236 11.75 30.38 -17.11
C LYS A 236 12.39 29.23 -17.89
N SER A 237 11.58 28.50 -18.67
CA SER A 237 12.03 27.44 -19.58
C SER A 237 12.98 27.98 -20.66
N GLN A 238 13.99 27.19 -21.06
CA GLN A 238 14.76 27.48 -22.27
C GLN A 238 13.99 27.02 -23.51
N THR A 239 14.29 27.71 -24.62
CA THR A 239 13.68 27.46 -25.92
C THR A 239 13.88 26.01 -26.38
N ILE A 240 12.81 25.33 -26.78
CA ILE A 240 12.83 23.98 -27.36
C ILE A 240 13.66 24.01 -28.64
N ARG A 241 14.78 23.26 -28.68
CA ARG A 241 15.58 23.05 -29.91
C ARG A 241 15.18 21.72 -30.53
N VAL A 242 14.61 21.76 -31.71
CA VAL A 242 14.38 20.58 -32.55
C VAL A 242 15.72 20.05 -33.05
N GLY A 243 16.10 18.81 -32.73
CA GLY A 243 17.22 18.08 -33.33
C GLY A 243 18.46 17.82 -32.49
N GLY A 244 18.46 18.06 -31.16
CA GLY A 244 19.59 17.77 -30.27
C GLY A 244 19.40 16.48 -29.46
N LYS A 245 20.36 15.57 -29.51
CA LYS A 245 20.41 14.43 -28.59
C LYS A 245 20.51 14.93 -27.15
N GLY A 246 19.43 14.82 -26.37
CA GLY A 246 19.52 14.66 -24.91
C GLY A 246 19.39 15.91 -24.04
N VAL A 247 18.52 16.86 -24.33
CA VAL A 247 18.05 17.84 -23.33
C VAL A 247 16.53 17.75 -23.26
N TYR A 248 16.03 17.22 -22.16
CA TYR A 248 14.60 17.27 -21.85
C TYR A 248 14.33 18.52 -21.05
N ASP A 249 13.77 19.55 -21.70
CA ASP A 249 13.15 20.66 -21.00
C ASP A 249 11.94 20.09 -20.25
N LEU A 250 12.04 20.07 -18.91
CA LEU A 250 10.90 19.78 -18.04
C LEU A 250 10.00 21.01 -18.00
N VAL A 251 9.09 21.12 -18.97
CA VAL A 251 7.95 21.99 -18.86
C VAL A 251 7.08 21.45 -17.76
N SER A 252 6.85 22.24 -16.71
CA SER A 252 5.95 21.96 -15.60
C SER A 252 4.51 21.84 -16.09
N VAL A 253 4.17 20.71 -16.66
CA VAL A 253 2.78 20.29 -16.84
C VAL A 253 2.46 19.37 -15.67
N PRO A 254 1.30 19.52 -14.97
CA PRO A 254 0.92 18.61 -13.90
C PRO A 254 0.89 17.19 -14.47
N SER A 255 1.95 16.44 -14.23
CA SER A 255 2.08 15.09 -14.73
C SER A 255 1.67 14.14 -13.62
N ARG A 256 0.65 13.32 -13.86
CA ARG A 256 0.26 12.21 -12.99
C ARG A 256 1.23 11.04 -13.04
N LYS A 257 2.46 11.28 -13.34
CA LYS A 257 3.53 10.29 -13.35
C LYS A 257 4.40 10.48 -12.12
N VAL A 258 4.94 9.38 -11.60
CA VAL A 258 6.03 9.42 -10.64
C VAL A 258 7.23 10.04 -11.35
N ILE A 259 7.65 11.23 -10.92
CA ILE A 259 8.79 11.93 -11.51
C ILE A 259 10.00 11.65 -10.63
N GLN A 260 10.88 10.74 -11.07
CA GLN A 260 12.13 10.45 -10.41
C GLN A 260 13.25 11.32 -11.01
N LEU A 261 13.89 12.16 -10.17
CA LEU A 261 14.94 13.09 -10.60
C LEU A 261 16.29 12.40 -10.87
N ASN A 262 16.69 11.46 -10.01
CA ASN A 262 17.91 10.68 -10.18
C ASN A 262 17.63 9.32 -10.82
N LYS A 263 17.66 9.25 -12.14
CA LYS A 263 17.29 8.02 -12.88
C LYS A 263 18.35 6.91 -12.82
N THR A 264 19.62 7.26 -12.66
CA THR A 264 20.74 6.30 -12.61
C THR A 264 21.67 6.56 -11.43
N ASN A 265 22.36 5.52 -10.95
CA ASN A 265 23.48 5.62 -10.01
C ASN A 265 24.83 5.74 -10.74
N GLU A 266 25.95 5.77 -9.99
CA GLU A 266 27.33 5.86 -10.52
C GLU A 266 27.72 4.77 -11.53
N PHE A 267 27.04 3.61 -11.48
CA PHE A 267 27.26 2.50 -12.38
C PHE A 267 26.26 2.47 -13.55
N GLY A 268 25.52 3.56 -13.80
CA GLY A 268 24.50 3.66 -14.84
C GLY A 268 23.24 2.81 -14.59
N LYS A 269 23.10 2.21 -13.40
CA LYS A 269 21.93 1.42 -12.99
C LYS A 269 20.91 2.28 -12.24
N GLN A 270 19.65 1.88 -12.29
CA GLN A 270 18.62 2.56 -11.52
C GLN A 270 18.97 2.53 -10.01
N PRO A 271 18.94 3.68 -9.29
CA PRO A 271 19.25 3.72 -7.87
C PRO A 271 18.36 2.77 -7.07
N ARG A 272 18.89 2.22 -5.98
CA ARG A 272 18.06 1.49 -5.02
C ARG A 272 16.92 2.41 -4.56
N GLN A 273 15.75 1.85 -4.29
CA GLN A 273 14.54 2.62 -4.01
C GLN A 273 14.72 3.67 -2.90
N GLN A 274 15.50 3.35 -1.87
CA GLN A 274 15.82 4.25 -0.75
C GLN A 274 16.71 5.45 -1.13
N ASN A 275 17.33 5.43 -2.32
CA ASN A 275 18.22 6.48 -2.81
C ASN A 275 17.62 7.26 -3.98
N ARG A 276 16.34 7.06 -4.28
CA ARG A 276 15.64 7.79 -5.34
C ARG A 276 15.14 9.13 -4.80
N ILE A 277 15.26 10.15 -5.63
CA ILE A 277 14.80 11.52 -5.35
C ILE A 277 13.62 11.78 -6.27
N TYR A 278 12.54 12.33 -5.73
CA TYR A 278 11.31 12.60 -6.46
C TYR A 278 11.00 14.09 -6.52
N ASP A 279 10.40 14.51 -7.61
CA ASP A 279 9.95 15.87 -7.84
C ASP A 279 8.60 16.07 -7.14
N PRO A 280 8.43 17.12 -6.30
CA PRO A 280 7.15 17.40 -5.65
C PRO A 280 6.03 17.79 -6.61
N GLN A 281 6.34 18.12 -7.86
CA GLN A 281 5.34 18.37 -8.91
C GLN A 281 4.73 17.07 -9.49
N GLY A 282 5.29 15.91 -9.16
CA GLY A 282 4.78 14.59 -9.55
C GLY A 282 3.94 13.93 -8.47
N ILE A 283 3.48 12.70 -8.74
CA ILE A 283 2.87 11.84 -7.72
C ILE A 283 3.96 11.04 -6.98
N SER A 284 3.70 10.69 -5.72
CA SER A 284 4.61 9.85 -4.94
C SER A 284 4.53 8.38 -5.38
N PRO A 285 5.65 7.61 -5.36
CA PRO A 285 5.57 6.15 -5.37
C PRO A 285 4.92 5.60 -4.09
N ALA A 286 4.58 4.31 -4.10
CA ALA A 286 3.94 3.67 -2.95
C ALA A 286 4.82 3.70 -1.69
N VAL A 287 4.25 3.98 -0.53
CA VAL A 287 4.89 3.81 0.78
C VAL A 287 5.13 2.32 1.04
N LEU A 288 6.31 1.96 1.51
CA LEU A 288 6.71 0.58 1.80
C LEU A 288 6.88 0.34 3.30
N ALA A 289 6.53 -0.85 3.77
CA ALA A 289 6.62 -1.21 5.18
C ALA A 289 8.05 -1.22 5.76
N ASN A 290 9.06 -1.38 4.92
CA ASN A 290 10.46 -1.41 5.32
C ASN A 290 11.16 -0.05 5.18
N MET A 291 10.42 1.04 5.05
CA MET A 291 10.97 2.40 4.88
C MET A 291 11.50 3.02 6.16
N SER A 292 11.74 2.22 7.22
CA SER A 292 12.31 2.72 8.48
C SER A 292 13.47 3.71 8.22
N CYS A 293 13.29 4.96 8.56
CA CYS A 293 14.26 6.05 8.41
C CYS A 293 14.77 6.36 6.98
N LYS A 294 14.19 5.77 5.92
CA LYS A 294 14.65 5.89 4.53
C LYS A 294 13.47 6.09 3.57
N SER A 295 12.52 6.95 3.97
CA SER A 295 11.38 7.34 3.13
C SER A 295 11.84 7.99 1.81
N HIS A 296 10.91 8.23 0.91
CA HIS A 296 11.18 8.91 -0.36
C HIS A 296 11.89 10.24 -0.12
N ALA A 297 13.01 10.46 -0.80
CA ALA A 297 13.66 11.75 -0.81
C ALA A 297 12.96 12.66 -1.83
N ILE A 298 12.69 13.87 -1.45
CA ILE A 298 12.10 14.92 -2.29
C ILE A 298 13.04 16.12 -2.35
N LEU A 299 12.93 16.91 -3.41
CA LEU A 299 13.61 18.19 -3.54
C LEU A 299 12.68 19.28 -2.97
N ASP A 300 13.07 19.86 -1.85
CA ASP A 300 12.32 20.90 -1.17
C ASP A 300 13.22 22.13 -0.96
N ASN A 301 12.86 23.27 -1.54
CA ASN A 301 13.60 24.53 -1.45
C ASN A 301 15.14 24.39 -1.59
N PHE A 302 15.60 23.63 -2.60
CA PHE A 302 17.00 23.25 -2.81
C PHE A 302 17.61 22.28 -1.79
N CYS A 303 16.83 21.85 -0.79
CA CYS A 303 17.22 20.81 0.15
C CYS A 303 16.54 19.49 -0.20
N ILE A 304 17.24 18.40 0.04
CA ILE A 304 16.70 17.04 -0.18
C ILE A 304 16.35 16.48 1.19
N ARG A 305 15.12 16.08 1.37
CA ARG A 305 14.63 15.48 2.61
C ARG A 305 13.78 14.23 2.37
N ARG A 306 13.51 13.53 3.43
CA ARG A 306 12.54 12.42 3.46
C ARG A 306 11.14 12.97 3.68
N LEU A 307 10.14 12.23 3.22
CA LEU A 307 8.76 12.48 3.65
C LEU A 307 8.63 12.15 5.14
N THR A 308 7.90 13.00 5.86
CA THR A 308 7.59 12.77 7.26
C THR A 308 6.54 11.67 7.43
N PRO A 309 6.34 11.12 8.64
CA PRO A 309 5.23 10.20 8.91
C PRO A 309 3.85 10.82 8.62
N ILE A 310 3.69 12.15 8.86
CA ILE A 310 2.44 12.88 8.59
C ILE A 310 2.18 12.93 7.08
N GLU A 311 3.18 13.29 6.30
CA GLU A 311 3.08 13.27 4.83
C GLU A 311 2.79 11.87 4.29
N CYS A 312 3.40 10.83 4.87
CA CYS A 312 3.09 9.43 4.52
C CYS A 312 1.67 9.02 4.94
N ALA A 313 1.13 9.56 6.05
CA ALA A 313 -0.26 9.36 6.42
C ALA A 313 -1.21 10.02 5.42
N ARG A 314 -0.91 11.25 4.99
CA ARG A 314 -1.65 11.95 3.92
C ARG A 314 -1.59 11.19 2.59
N LEU A 315 -0.46 10.54 2.24
CA LEU A 315 -0.36 9.65 1.08
C LEU A 315 -1.33 8.47 1.15
N GLN A 316 -1.53 7.91 2.35
CA GLN A 316 -2.50 6.82 2.57
C GLN A 316 -3.90 7.37 2.86
N THR A 317 -4.08 8.69 2.75
CA THR A 317 -5.36 9.38 3.03
C THR A 317 -5.92 9.07 4.41
N ILE A 318 -5.02 8.91 5.40
CA ILE A 318 -5.40 8.77 6.80
C ILE A 318 -5.93 10.13 7.28
N PRO A 319 -7.11 10.19 7.89
CA PRO A 319 -7.70 11.44 8.35
C PRO A 319 -6.93 12.04 9.54
N GLU A 320 -7.00 13.35 9.71
CA GLU A 320 -6.27 14.07 10.76
C GLU A 320 -6.69 13.72 12.19
N TRP A 321 -7.90 13.21 12.40
CA TRP A 321 -8.37 12.75 13.71
C TRP A 321 -7.71 11.44 14.17
N TYR A 322 -6.98 10.74 13.29
CA TYR A 322 -6.32 9.48 13.65
C TYR A 322 -5.04 9.76 14.45
N GLU A 323 -5.06 9.40 15.71
CA GLU A 323 -3.98 9.67 16.66
C GLU A 323 -2.86 8.63 16.56
N TRP A 324 -1.62 9.08 16.84
CA TRP A 324 -0.42 8.26 16.78
C TRP A 324 0.32 8.26 18.11
N GLN A 325 0.63 7.07 18.67
CA GLN A 325 1.43 6.93 19.89
C GLN A 325 2.65 6.02 19.75
N CYS A 326 3.12 5.78 18.54
CA CYS A 326 4.27 4.93 18.26
C CYS A 326 5.42 5.71 17.63
N SER A 327 6.62 5.10 17.60
CA SER A 327 7.79 5.71 16.95
C SER A 327 7.58 5.86 15.44
N ASP A 328 8.30 6.80 14.81
CA ASP A 328 8.23 7.03 13.38
C ASP A 328 8.54 5.78 12.55
N THR A 329 9.47 4.94 13.02
CA THR A 329 9.75 3.64 12.39
C THR A 329 8.51 2.75 12.31
N GLN A 330 7.73 2.71 13.39
CA GLN A 330 6.49 1.93 13.41
C GLN A 330 5.38 2.58 12.58
N LYS A 331 5.28 3.92 12.58
CA LYS A 331 4.36 4.65 11.69
C LYS A 331 4.63 4.31 10.23
N TYR A 332 5.89 4.44 9.76
CA TYR A 332 6.26 4.08 8.38
C TYR A 332 5.93 2.63 8.04
N LYS A 333 6.20 1.68 8.98
CA LYS A 333 5.88 0.26 8.78
C LYS A 333 4.37 0.06 8.59
N MET A 334 3.56 0.61 9.47
CA MET A 334 2.09 0.49 9.41
C MET A 334 1.51 1.18 8.17
N LEU A 335 1.97 2.38 7.84
CA LEU A 335 1.56 3.11 6.64
C LEU A 335 1.94 2.37 5.35
N GLY A 336 3.11 1.71 5.33
CA GLY A 336 3.54 0.92 4.18
C GLY A 336 2.70 -0.34 3.96
N ASN A 337 2.27 -0.99 5.05
CA ASN A 337 1.38 -2.16 5.02
C ASN A 337 -0.08 -1.78 4.84
N GLY A 338 -0.48 -0.59 5.30
CA GLY A 338 -1.86 -0.13 5.32
C GLY A 338 -2.43 0.14 3.93
N TRP A 339 -3.74 0.32 3.87
CA TRP A 339 -4.49 0.64 2.65
C TRP A 339 -4.58 2.16 2.43
N THR A 340 -4.82 2.58 1.20
CA THR A 340 -5.24 3.95 0.92
C THR A 340 -6.73 4.07 1.26
N VAL A 341 -7.05 4.78 2.35
CA VAL A 341 -8.41 4.83 2.92
C VAL A 341 -9.45 5.31 1.91
N GLU A 342 -9.14 6.32 1.09
CA GLU A 342 -10.05 6.82 0.07
C GLU A 342 -10.41 5.78 -1.02
N VAL A 343 -9.54 4.81 -1.31
CA VAL A 343 -9.88 3.68 -2.21
C VAL A 343 -10.88 2.76 -1.52
N ILE A 344 -10.66 2.45 -0.26
CA ILE A 344 -11.57 1.58 0.51
C ILE A 344 -12.94 2.27 0.69
N LYS A 345 -12.95 3.57 1.00
CA LYS A 345 -14.18 4.38 1.04
C LYS A 345 -14.94 4.34 -0.29
N HIS A 346 -14.21 4.45 -1.40
CA HIS A 346 -14.82 4.36 -2.73
C HIS A 346 -15.52 3.01 -2.94
N ILE A 347 -14.89 1.90 -2.53
CA ILE A 347 -15.49 0.57 -2.66
C ILE A 347 -16.67 0.41 -1.69
N PHE A 348 -16.51 0.80 -0.42
CA PHE A 348 -17.56 0.66 0.59
C PHE A 348 -18.75 1.61 0.36
N GLY A 349 -18.55 2.72 -0.38
CA GLY A 349 -19.66 3.61 -0.76
C GLY A 349 -20.79 2.86 -1.45
N TYR A 350 -20.48 1.83 -2.23
CA TYR A 350 -21.45 0.97 -2.91
C TYR A 350 -22.20 -0.03 -2.01
N MET A 351 -21.92 -0.06 -0.70
CA MET A 351 -22.73 -0.83 0.25
C MET A 351 -23.97 -0.04 0.72
N ILE A 352 -23.99 1.29 0.53
CA ILE A 352 -25.02 2.20 1.04
C ILE A 352 -25.83 2.85 -0.08
N GLU A 353 -25.51 2.58 -1.35
CA GLU A 353 -26.33 2.94 -2.51
C GLU A 353 -27.40 1.85 -2.75
#